data_5b465977031caa3adbe1dc1d9836e6a5
#
_entry.id   5b465977031caa3adbe1dc1d9836e6a5
#
_cell.length_a   1.000
_cell.length_b   1.000
_cell.length_c   1.000
_cell.angle_alpha   90.00
_cell.angle_beta   90.00
_cell.angle_gamma   90.00
#
_symmetry.space_group_name_H-M   'P 1'
#
loop_
_entity.id
_entity.type
_entity.pdbx_description
1 polymer ?
#
loop_
_entity_poly.entity_id
_entity_poly.type
_entity_poly.pdbx_seq_one_letter_code
_entity_poly.pdbx_strand_id
1 'polypeptide(L)'
;MSNIRDVAKAAGYSVATISRVLNHPGSVSPATREKVYEIMREMNYTPNTHARGLALDKSNSIALLLPDVLDRSYIKIAKGIEEIAHKKGYFVFLCNSENNADKERNYLDMLIRGRRVDGIIMVNSLLEDRELYALQKENLPFVLAGRKRSLQNINAVYIDYLKGGYQAASHLISLGYDRIGYISNKSCAPEDEEKFSGFKQALKESSLKLHPEYIIEAEKSIRGGTLAAKKMLLETDSPEAIFVSCDPAALAVLKYLDSNNKHIPDDIAILGFDDVEMTELVSPRLSTISFPAYKLGLLSARLLFDDIDNQDYESQEIFLQTKLIIRESCGHGSTAY
;
A
#
# COMPACT_ATOMS: atom_id res chain seq x y z
N MET A 1 37.08 -2.29 -19.72
CA MET A 1 35.72 -2.69 -20.07
C MET A 1 35.51 -2.34 -21.52
N SER A 2 35.09 -3.30 -22.35
CA SER A 2 34.72 -3.06 -23.74
C SER A 2 33.51 -2.12 -23.81
N ASN A 3 33.49 -1.23 -24.77
CA ASN A 3 32.39 -0.29 -25.02
C ASN A 3 31.71 -0.57 -26.37
N ILE A 4 30.59 0.05 -26.66
CA ILE A 4 29.82 -0.16 -27.88
C ILE A 4 30.65 0.11 -29.18
N ARG A 5 31.62 1.02 -29.12
CA ARG A 5 32.50 1.32 -30.25
C ARG A 5 33.48 0.18 -30.52
N ASP A 6 33.94 -0.49 -29.45
CA ASP A 6 34.82 -1.65 -29.57
C ASP A 6 34.09 -2.83 -30.19
N VAL A 7 32.83 -3.08 -29.82
CA VAL A 7 31.96 -4.09 -30.43
C VAL A 7 31.69 -3.76 -31.90
N ALA A 8 31.42 -2.51 -32.20
CA ALA A 8 31.18 -2.05 -33.60
C ALA A 8 32.42 -2.33 -34.48
N LYS A 9 33.61 -2.00 -33.98
CA LYS A 9 34.88 -2.25 -34.67
C LYS A 9 35.13 -3.74 -34.87
N ALA A 10 34.94 -4.56 -33.83
CA ALA A 10 35.16 -6.02 -33.92
C ALA A 10 34.14 -6.70 -34.84
N ALA A 11 32.87 -6.27 -34.80
CA ALA A 11 31.83 -6.83 -35.66
C ALA A 11 31.89 -6.35 -37.14
N GLY A 12 32.63 -5.26 -37.42
CA GLY A 12 32.73 -4.66 -38.72
C GLY A 12 31.47 -3.86 -39.15
N TYR A 13 30.74 -3.34 -38.15
CA TYR A 13 29.53 -2.55 -38.37
C TYR A 13 29.64 -1.17 -37.73
N SER A 14 28.76 -0.26 -38.13
CA SER A 14 28.64 1.05 -37.48
C SER A 14 28.04 0.93 -36.08
N VAL A 15 28.34 1.88 -35.18
CA VAL A 15 27.71 1.98 -33.85
C VAL A 15 26.19 2.05 -33.95
N ALA A 16 25.68 2.71 -35.03
CA ALA A 16 24.24 2.79 -35.28
C ALA A 16 23.65 1.39 -35.62
N THR A 17 24.40 0.54 -36.35
CA THR A 17 23.96 -0.84 -36.60
C THR A 17 23.93 -1.67 -35.34
N ILE A 18 24.96 -1.57 -34.48
CA ILE A 18 24.97 -2.26 -33.18
C ILE A 18 23.79 -1.79 -32.32
N SER A 19 23.56 -0.49 -32.27
CA SER A 19 22.41 0.10 -31.54
C SER A 19 21.07 -0.44 -32.06
N ARG A 20 20.90 -0.57 -33.39
CA ARG A 20 19.68 -1.17 -33.98
C ARG A 20 19.52 -2.64 -33.62
N VAL A 21 20.59 -3.43 -33.66
CA VAL A 21 20.56 -4.84 -33.21
C VAL A 21 20.07 -4.96 -31.78
N LEU A 22 20.50 -4.05 -30.88
CA LEU A 22 20.14 -4.06 -29.47
C LEU A 22 18.72 -3.55 -29.21
N ASN A 23 18.29 -2.50 -29.92
CA ASN A 23 17.06 -1.78 -29.61
C ASN A 23 15.88 -2.16 -30.53
N HIS A 24 16.17 -2.57 -31.78
CA HIS A 24 15.17 -2.92 -32.78
C HIS A 24 15.62 -4.18 -33.57
N PRO A 25 15.78 -5.35 -32.92
CA PRO A 25 16.34 -6.55 -33.51
C PRO A 25 15.56 -7.04 -34.72
N GLY A 26 14.27 -6.73 -34.80
CA GLY A 26 13.42 -7.06 -35.95
C GLY A 26 13.71 -6.23 -37.24
N SER A 27 14.38 -5.07 -37.09
CA SER A 27 14.74 -4.19 -38.21
C SER A 27 16.09 -4.53 -38.85
N VAL A 28 16.78 -5.58 -38.36
CA VAL A 28 18.11 -5.99 -38.81
C VAL A 28 18.07 -7.44 -39.26
N SER A 29 18.85 -7.79 -40.35
CA SER A 29 18.90 -9.16 -40.88
C SER A 29 19.31 -10.16 -39.75
N PRO A 30 18.77 -11.41 -39.79
CA PRO A 30 19.14 -12.44 -38.80
C PRO A 30 20.66 -12.68 -38.73
N ALA A 31 21.33 -12.71 -39.87
CA ALA A 31 22.78 -12.93 -39.95
C ALA A 31 23.58 -11.81 -39.28
N THR A 32 23.18 -10.55 -39.48
CA THR A 32 23.83 -9.41 -38.81
C THR A 32 23.62 -9.45 -37.29
N ARG A 33 22.42 -9.80 -36.89
CA ARG A 33 22.07 -9.91 -35.48
C ARG A 33 22.88 -11.00 -34.75
N GLU A 34 22.97 -12.16 -35.38
CA GLU A 34 23.69 -13.32 -34.81
C GLU A 34 25.19 -13.01 -34.66
N LYS A 35 25.81 -12.45 -35.70
CA LYS A 35 27.21 -12.02 -35.66
C LYS A 35 27.48 -10.99 -34.56
N VAL A 36 26.62 -10.02 -34.39
CA VAL A 36 26.78 -9.00 -33.33
C VAL A 36 26.68 -9.62 -31.93
N TYR A 37 25.70 -10.52 -31.70
CA TYR A 37 25.58 -11.19 -30.39
C TYR A 37 26.74 -12.15 -30.08
N GLU A 38 27.34 -12.78 -31.11
CA GLU A 38 28.52 -13.61 -30.95
C GLU A 38 29.73 -12.77 -30.48
N ILE A 39 30.03 -11.68 -31.19
CA ILE A 39 31.10 -10.73 -30.83
C ILE A 39 30.86 -10.14 -29.41
N MET A 40 29.65 -9.80 -29.05
CA MET A 40 29.33 -9.30 -27.68
C MET A 40 29.63 -10.34 -26.61
N ARG A 41 29.33 -11.63 -26.86
CA ARG A 41 29.65 -12.74 -25.97
C ARG A 41 31.16 -12.93 -25.84
N GLU A 42 31.90 -12.94 -26.96
CA GLU A 42 33.36 -13.09 -26.95
C GLU A 42 34.06 -11.95 -26.22
N MET A 43 33.53 -10.72 -26.33
CA MET A 43 34.10 -9.55 -25.69
C MET A 43 33.61 -9.35 -24.25
N ASN A 44 32.73 -10.23 -23.70
CA ASN A 44 32.05 -10.06 -22.44
C ASN A 44 31.40 -8.66 -22.30
N TYR A 45 30.87 -8.16 -23.42
CA TYR A 45 30.23 -6.85 -23.46
C TYR A 45 28.76 -6.99 -23.07
N THR A 46 28.41 -6.35 -21.97
CA THR A 46 27.02 -6.18 -21.56
C THR A 46 26.56 -4.77 -21.95
N PRO A 47 25.47 -4.62 -22.70
CA PRO A 47 24.94 -3.29 -23.05
C PRO A 47 24.69 -2.49 -21.76
N ASN A 48 25.16 -1.24 -21.75
CA ASN A 48 24.86 -0.34 -20.66
C ASN A 48 23.35 0.03 -20.70
N THR A 49 22.59 -0.51 -19.77
CA THR A 49 21.15 -0.28 -19.64
C THR A 49 20.81 1.20 -19.45
N HIS A 50 21.69 1.96 -18.77
CA HIS A 50 21.51 3.41 -18.61
C HIS A 50 21.67 4.18 -19.94
N ALA A 51 22.68 3.79 -20.77
CA ALA A 51 22.85 4.39 -22.08
C ALA A 51 21.71 4.01 -23.04
N ARG A 52 21.13 2.82 -22.88
CA ARG A 52 19.96 2.36 -23.63
C ARG A 52 18.70 3.12 -23.21
N GLY A 53 18.49 3.31 -21.91
CA GLY A 53 17.37 4.08 -21.34
C GLY A 53 17.37 5.54 -21.85
N LEU A 54 18.54 6.20 -21.85
CA LEU A 54 18.72 7.54 -22.40
C LEU A 54 18.38 7.64 -23.90
N ALA A 55 18.63 6.58 -24.68
CA ALA A 55 18.33 6.56 -26.11
C ALA A 55 16.85 6.27 -26.41
N LEU A 56 16.12 5.64 -25.50
CA LEU A 56 14.71 5.26 -25.65
C LEU A 56 13.76 6.10 -24.78
N ASP A 57 14.30 7.03 -24.00
CA ASP A 57 13.59 7.83 -22.97
C ASP A 57 12.75 6.94 -22.01
N LYS A 58 13.24 5.70 -21.75
CA LYS A 58 12.61 4.72 -20.85
C LYS A 58 13.62 4.18 -19.85
N SER A 59 13.28 4.23 -18.56
CA SER A 59 14.12 3.68 -17.49
C SER A 59 13.89 2.19 -17.25
N ASN A 60 12.77 1.63 -17.71
CA ASN A 60 12.22 0.32 -17.39
C ASN A 60 12.14 0.11 -15.86
N SER A 61 11.77 1.16 -15.16
CA SER A 61 11.63 1.15 -13.71
C SER A 61 10.40 1.96 -13.31
N ILE A 62 9.74 1.54 -12.25
CA ILE A 62 8.69 2.29 -11.58
C ILE A 62 9.07 2.52 -10.12
N ALA A 63 8.51 3.56 -9.50
CA ALA A 63 8.65 3.77 -8.06
C ALA A 63 7.38 3.37 -7.34
N LEU A 64 7.55 2.77 -6.17
CA LEU A 64 6.50 2.50 -5.21
C LEU A 64 6.82 3.24 -3.91
N LEU A 65 6.03 4.27 -3.61
CA LEU A 65 6.11 5.01 -2.36
C LEU A 65 5.15 4.39 -1.35
N LEU A 66 5.70 3.94 -0.22
CA LEU A 66 4.97 3.33 0.90
C LEU A 66 5.14 4.16 2.17
N PRO A 67 4.11 4.22 3.03
CA PRO A 67 4.22 4.84 4.35
C PRO A 67 5.18 4.11 5.30
N ASP A 68 5.16 2.76 5.31
CA ASP A 68 6.01 1.96 6.20
C ASP A 68 6.25 0.55 5.62
N VAL A 69 7.52 0.20 5.40
CA VAL A 69 7.93 -1.13 4.91
C VAL A 69 7.77 -2.24 5.95
N LEU A 70 7.60 -1.91 7.22
CA LEU A 70 7.38 -2.90 8.28
C LEU A 70 5.91 -3.34 8.35
N ASP A 71 5.00 -2.59 7.75
CA ASP A 71 3.59 -2.95 7.69
C ASP A 71 3.35 -4.07 6.67
N ARG A 72 2.82 -5.19 7.14
CA ARG A 72 2.53 -6.37 6.32
C ARG A 72 1.52 -6.11 5.20
N SER A 73 0.59 -5.19 5.41
CA SER A 73 -0.39 -4.82 4.38
C SER A 73 0.29 -4.15 3.19
N TYR A 74 1.25 -3.25 3.45
CA TYR A 74 2.02 -2.61 2.38
C TYR A 74 2.94 -3.59 1.64
N ILE A 75 3.48 -4.61 2.32
CA ILE A 75 4.23 -5.69 1.66
C ILE A 75 3.33 -6.53 0.73
N LYS A 76 2.08 -6.81 1.13
CA LYS A 76 1.10 -7.49 0.23
C LYS A 76 0.80 -6.63 -1.00
N ILE A 77 0.67 -5.30 -0.85
CA ILE A 77 0.51 -4.35 -1.96
C ILE A 77 1.74 -4.39 -2.88
N ALA A 78 2.94 -4.27 -2.30
CA ALA A 78 4.20 -4.31 -3.04
C ALA A 78 4.36 -5.59 -3.85
N LYS A 79 3.97 -6.76 -3.29
CA LYS A 79 3.96 -8.04 -3.99
C LYS A 79 3.05 -8.01 -5.23
N GLY A 80 1.86 -7.42 -5.12
CA GLY A 80 0.94 -7.30 -6.26
C GLY A 80 1.49 -6.40 -7.37
N ILE A 81 2.16 -5.31 -7.00
CA ILE A 81 2.80 -4.38 -7.93
C ILE A 81 3.99 -5.05 -8.62
N GLU A 82 4.86 -5.69 -7.86
CA GLU A 82 6.05 -6.36 -8.35
C GLU A 82 5.70 -7.45 -9.37
N GLU A 83 4.65 -8.23 -9.14
CA GLU A 83 4.22 -9.28 -10.08
C GLU A 83 3.89 -8.73 -11.48
N ILE A 84 3.19 -7.59 -11.55
CA ILE A 84 2.86 -6.96 -12.83
C ILE A 84 4.10 -6.31 -13.45
N ALA A 85 4.90 -5.59 -12.65
CA ALA A 85 6.13 -4.95 -13.09
C ALA A 85 7.11 -5.97 -13.69
N HIS A 86 7.33 -7.09 -12.99
CA HIS A 86 8.18 -8.17 -13.46
C HIS A 86 7.71 -8.75 -14.80
N LYS A 87 6.41 -9.03 -14.96
CA LYS A 87 5.83 -9.50 -16.24
C LYS A 87 6.01 -8.53 -17.39
N LYS A 88 6.07 -7.23 -17.08
CA LYS A 88 6.33 -6.15 -18.06
C LYS A 88 7.83 -5.89 -18.27
N GLY A 89 8.73 -6.56 -17.53
CA GLY A 89 10.18 -6.36 -17.61
C GLY A 89 10.68 -5.09 -16.92
N TYR A 90 9.96 -4.62 -15.89
CA TYR A 90 10.28 -3.43 -15.11
C TYR A 90 10.81 -3.77 -13.72
N PHE A 91 11.73 -2.93 -13.22
CA PHE A 91 12.15 -2.94 -11.83
C PHE A 91 11.26 -2.04 -10.99
N VAL A 92 11.11 -2.39 -9.69
CA VAL A 92 10.38 -1.58 -8.73
C VAL A 92 11.36 -0.99 -7.71
N PHE A 93 11.45 0.35 -7.68
CA PHE A 93 12.15 1.07 -6.60
C PHE A 93 11.20 1.28 -5.44
N LEU A 94 11.50 0.67 -4.31
CA LEU A 94 10.71 0.85 -3.10
C LEU A 94 11.23 2.07 -2.32
N CYS A 95 10.34 3.05 -2.08
CA CYS A 95 10.62 4.28 -1.36
C CYS A 95 9.78 4.29 -0.06
N ASN A 96 10.44 4.20 1.09
CA ASN A 96 9.81 4.20 2.41
C ASN A 96 9.75 5.63 2.98
N SER A 97 8.55 6.23 3.03
CA SER A 97 8.38 7.61 3.51
C SER A 97 8.35 7.74 5.04
N GLU A 98 8.18 6.63 5.78
CA GLU A 98 8.08 6.61 7.25
C GLU A 98 6.96 7.52 7.79
N ASN A 99 5.83 7.59 7.07
CA ASN A 99 4.73 8.51 7.37
C ASN A 99 5.20 9.98 7.48
N ASN A 100 6.19 10.38 6.68
CA ASN A 100 6.76 11.73 6.66
C ASN A 100 6.56 12.35 5.28
N ALA A 101 5.74 13.41 5.20
CA ALA A 101 5.42 14.11 3.96
C ALA A 101 6.66 14.76 3.33
N ASP A 102 7.62 15.29 4.12
CA ASP A 102 8.83 15.89 3.58
C ASP A 102 9.74 14.84 2.94
N LYS A 103 9.81 13.65 3.55
CA LYS A 103 10.55 12.53 2.98
C LYS A 103 9.90 12.04 1.67
N GLU A 104 8.56 12.02 1.62
CA GLU A 104 7.82 11.69 0.40
C GLU A 104 8.11 12.71 -0.72
N ARG A 105 8.07 14.02 -0.42
CA ARG A 105 8.47 15.10 -1.35
C ARG A 105 9.89 14.92 -1.88
N ASN A 106 10.83 14.64 -0.99
CA ASN A 106 12.22 14.42 -1.37
C ASN A 106 12.40 13.25 -2.33
N TYR A 107 11.68 12.12 -2.11
CA TYR A 107 11.69 11.00 -3.06
C TYR A 107 11.14 11.41 -4.42
N LEU A 108 10.01 12.11 -4.47
CA LEU A 108 9.43 12.56 -5.73
C LEU A 108 10.37 13.49 -6.49
N ASP A 109 10.97 14.47 -5.83
CA ASP A 109 11.97 15.36 -6.43
C ASP A 109 13.15 14.58 -7.04
N MET A 110 13.67 13.60 -6.33
CA MET A 110 14.79 12.76 -6.81
C MET A 110 14.41 11.90 -8.01
N LEU A 111 13.18 11.36 -8.03
CA LEU A 111 12.68 10.49 -9.08
C LEU A 111 12.39 11.28 -10.36
N ILE A 112 11.70 12.42 -10.23
CA ILE A 112 11.27 13.27 -11.34
C ILE A 112 12.48 13.98 -11.99
N ARG A 113 13.27 14.71 -11.19
CA ARG A 113 14.45 15.44 -11.73
C ARG A 113 15.50 14.52 -12.33
N GLY A 114 15.63 13.32 -11.81
CA GLY A 114 16.58 12.33 -12.28
C GLY A 114 16.08 11.51 -13.47
N ARG A 115 14.82 11.65 -13.91
CA ARG A 115 14.16 10.78 -14.89
C ARG A 115 14.45 9.30 -14.62
N ARG A 116 14.33 8.90 -13.35
CA ARG A 116 14.78 7.59 -12.88
C ARG A 116 13.74 6.50 -13.05
N VAL A 117 12.49 6.89 -13.26
CA VAL A 117 11.34 5.99 -13.36
C VAL A 117 10.41 6.43 -14.48
N ASP A 118 9.68 5.49 -15.03
CA ASP A 118 8.68 5.72 -16.08
C ASP A 118 7.29 5.93 -15.49
N GLY A 119 7.13 5.71 -14.17
CA GLY A 119 5.88 5.95 -13.46
C GLY A 119 6.00 5.73 -11.95
N ILE A 120 4.98 6.18 -11.21
CA ILE A 120 4.97 6.17 -9.74
C ILE A 120 3.65 5.62 -9.21
N ILE A 121 3.70 4.74 -8.21
CA ILE A 121 2.54 4.36 -7.40
C ILE A 121 2.76 4.90 -5.98
N MET A 122 1.79 5.68 -5.49
CA MET A 122 1.83 6.26 -4.15
C MET A 122 0.71 5.65 -3.30
N VAL A 123 1.10 4.94 -2.23
CA VAL A 123 0.14 4.32 -1.30
C VAL A 123 -0.09 5.23 -0.11
N ASN A 124 -1.35 5.58 0.16
CA ASN A 124 -1.77 6.45 1.28
C ASN A 124 -0.93 7.72 1.40
N SER A 125 -0.64 8.36 0.27
CA SER A 125 0.21 9.57 0.19
C SER A 125 -0.24 10.65 1.18
N LEU A 126 0.73 11.28 1.84
CA LEU A 126 0.52 12.40 2.76
C LEU A 126 0.54 13.75 2.05
N LEU A 127 0.87 13.80 0.75
CA LEU A 127 0.89 15.04 -0.01
C LEU A 127 -0.49 15.68 -0.05
N GLU A 128 -0.52 17.01 -0.11
CA GLU A 128 -1.74 17.78 -0.31
C GLU A 128 -2.22 17.67 -1.76
N ASP A 129 -3.52 17.88 -2.00
CA ASP A 129 -4.10 17.80 -3.34
C ASP A 129 -3.43 18.79 -4.31
N ARG A 130 -3.01 19.98 -3.83
CA ARG A 130 -2.26 20.97 -4.66
C ARG A 130 -0.92 20.44 -5.16
N GLU A 131 -0.24 19.59 -4.38
CA GLU A 131 1.05 18.98 -4.75
C GLU A 131 0.84 17.88 -5.77
N LEU A 132 -0.20 17.08 -5.60
CA LEU A 132 -0.60 16.06 -6.55
C LEU A 132 -1.08 16.67 -7.88
N TYR A 133 -1.78 17.83 -7.86
CA TYR A 133 -2.07 18.60 -9.08
C TYR A 133 -0.81 19.12 -9.78
N ALA A 134 0.22 19.50 -9.03
CA ALA A 134 1.49 19.88 -9.62
C ALA A 134 2.17 18.68 -10.29
N LEU A 135 2.10 17.51 -9.69
CA LEU A 135 2.65 16.26 -10.25
C LEU A 135 1.99 15.87 -11.57
N GLN A 136 0.67 16.08 -11.74
CA GLN A 136 -0.04 15.83 -13.01
C GLN A 136 0.54 16.62 -14.19
N LYS A 137 1.19 17.78 -13.93
CA LYS A 137 1.78 18.63 -14.98
C LYS A 137 3.16 18.17 -15.45
N GLU A 138 3.78 17.22 -14.72
CA GLU A 138 5.14 16.74 -15.02
C GLU A 138 5.19 15.67 -16.12
N ASN A 139 4.04 15.31 -16.73
CA ASN A 139 3.91 14.25 -17.74
C ASN A 139 4.52 12.90 -17.31
N LEU A 140 4.55 12.63 -16.01
CA LEU A 140 4.99 11.36 -15.45
C LEU A 140 3.74 10.60 -14.97
N PRO A 141 3.42 9.42 -15.56
CA PRO A 141 2.31 8.60 -15.12
C PRO A 141 2.38 8.28 -13.63
N PHE A 142 1.27 8.47 -12.91
CA PHE A 142 1.19 8.06 -11.51
C PHE A 142 -0.19 7.52 -11.13
N VAL A 143 -0.20 6.67 -10.11
CA VAL A 143 -1.41 6.08 -9.54
C VAL A 143 -1.45 6.34 -8.05
N LEU A 144 -2.60 6.79 -7.55
CA LEU A 144 -2.87 6.86 -6.12
C LEU A 144 -3.54 5.56 -5.66
N ALA A 145 -3.03 4.98 -4.57
CA ALA A 145 -3.55 3.75 -4.00
C ALA A 145 -3.93 3.94 -2.52
N GLY A 146 -5.02 3.32 -2.09
CA GLY A 146 -5.47 3.31 -0.70
C GLY A 146 -6.58 4.30 -0.43
N ARG A 147 -6.32 5.42 0.22
CA ARG A 147 -7.36 6.39 0.60
C ARG A 147 -7.93 7.19 -0.58
N LYS A 148 -9.20 7.56 -0.47
CA LYS A 148 -9.86 8.42 -1.46
C LYS A 148 -9.30 9.84 -1.45
N ARG A 149 -9.25 10.45 -2.65
CA ARG A 149 -8.85 11.85 -2.86
C ARG A 149 -9.92 12.61 -3.63
N SER A 150 -9.93 13.94 -3.50
CA SER A 150 -10.86 14.82 -4.22
C SER A 150 -10.30 15.33 -5.56
N LEU A 151 -9.33 14.62 -6.12
CA LEU A 151 -8.71 14.94 -7.39
C LEU A 151 -9.53 14.39 -8.55
N GLN A 152 -9.51 15.10 -9.69
CA GLN A 152 -10.13 14.65 -10.93
C GLN A 152 -9.07 14.25 -11.95
N ASN A 153 -9.45 13.36 -12.86
CA ASN A 153 -8.59 12.90 -13.96
C ASN A 153 -7.26 12.30 -13.47
N ILE A 154 -7.34 11.43 -12.46
CA ILE A 154 -6.20 10.65 -11.96
C ILE A 154 -6.50 9.16 -12.01
N ASN A 155 -5.45 8.37 -12.17
CA ASN A 155 -5.54 6.94 -11.97
C ASN A 155 -5.50 6.63 -10.47
N ALA A 156 -6.51 5.94 -9.96
CA ALA A 156 -6.57 5.61 -8.56
C ALA A 156 -7.23 4.26 -8.26
N VAL A 157 -6.76 3.58 -7.22
CA VAL A 157 -7.41 2.41 -6.65
C VAL A 157 -7.61 2.66 -5.17
N TYR A 158 -8.86 2.80 -4.76
CA TYR A 158 -9.25 3.18 -3.41
C TYR A 158 -9.73 1.98 -2.58
N ILE A 159 -9.48 2.03 -1.28
CA ILE A 159 -10.12 1.18 -0.27
C ILE A 159 -11.21 1.99 0.42
N ASP A 160 -12.37 1.40 0.62
CA ASP A 160 -13.48 2.02 1.34
C ASP A 160 -13.25 1.88 2.86
N TYR A 161 -12.32 2.69 3.39
CA TYR A 161 -11.98 2.69 4.81
C TYR A 161 -13.14 3.20 5.68
N LEU A 162 -13.93 4.17 5.17
CA LEU A 162 -15.12 4.66 5.87
C LEU A 162 -16.10 3.53 6.09
N LYS A 163 -16.41 2.75 5.04
CA LYS A 163 -17.28 1.58 5.15
C LYS A 163 -16.68 0.52 6.09
N GLY A 164 -15.36 0.33 6.07
CA GLY A 164 -14.69 -0.58 7.00
C GLY A 164 -14.91 -0.20 8.46
N GLY A 165 -14.72 1.07 8.81
CA GLY A 165 -14.99 1.58 10.15
C GLY A 165 -16.47 1.49 10.55
N TYR A 166 -17.36 1.79 9.60
CA TYR A 166 -18.81 1.62 9.78
C TYR A 166 -19.18 0.15 10.03
N GLN A 167 -18.65 -0.80 9.25
CA GLN A 167 -18.89 -2.24 9.43
C GLN A 167 -18.44 -2.74 10.78
N ALA A 168 -17.24 -2.30 11.26
CA ALA A 168 -16.70 -2.67 12.55
C ALA A 168 -17.63 -2.23 13.69
N ALA A 169 -18.02 -0.96 13.72
CA ALA A 169 -18.93 -0.42 14.75
C ALA A 169 -20.31 -1.06 14.66
N SER A 170 -20.91 -1.15 13.48
CA SER A 170 -22.24 -1.75 13.29
C SER A 170 -22.29 -3.20 13.76
N HIS A 171 -21.19 -3.96 13.55
CA HIS A 171 -21.12 -5.33 14.04
C HIS A 171 -21.12 -5.38 15.56
N LEU A 172 -20.27 -4.59 16.24
CA LEU A 172 -20.25 -4.52 17.70
C LEU A 172 -21.61 -4.10 18.28
N ILE A 173 -22.25 -3.11 17.68
CA ILE A 173 -23.59 -2.66 18.04
C ILE A 173 -24.63 -3.79 17.89
N SER A 174 -24.54 -4.55 16.80
CA SER A 174 -25.47 -5.67 16.53
C SER A 174 -25.33 -6.81 17.54
N LEU A 175 -24.20 -6.90 18.23
CA LEU A 175 -23.96 -7.84 19.33
C LEU A 175 -24.47 -7.32 20.69
N GLY A 176 -25.00 -6.10 20.75
CA GLY A 176 -25.58 -5.49 21.93
C GLY A 176 -24.62 -4.65 22.76
N TYR A 177 -23.43 -4.33 22.25
CA TYR A 177 -22.50 -3.43 22.94
C TYR A 177 -22.91 -1.97 22.74
N ASP A 178 -23.10 -1.24 23.84
CA ASP A 178 -23.52 0.18 23.84
C ASP A 178 -22.33 1.13 24.14
N ARG A 179 -21.37 0.69 24.96
CA ARG A 179 -20.16 1.45 25.29
C ARG A 179 -18.96 0.93 24.47
N ILE A 180 -18.75 1.55 23.31
CA ILE A 180 -17.74 1.11 22.36
C ILE A 180 -16.59 2.12 22.32
N GLY A 181 -15.38 1.66 22.61
CA GLY A 181 -14.14 2.43 22.51
C GLY A 181 -13.53 2.37 21.09
N TYR A 182 -12.69 3.35 20.80
CA TYR A 182 -11.89 3.40 19.57
C TYR A 182 -10.43 3.68 19.90
N ILE A 183 -9.54 2.84 19.41
CA ILE A 183 -8.09 3.09 19.46
C ILE A 183 -7.63 3.46 18.06
N SER A 184 -7.29 4.74 17.89
CA SER A 184 -6.81 5.29 16.61
C SER A 184 -5.31 5.17 16.44
N ASN A 185 -4.84 5.30 15.20
CA ASN A 185 -3.43 5.42 14.90
C ASN A 185 -2.98 6.88 15.02
N LYS A 186 -2.06 7.17 15.95
CA LYS A 186 -1.54 8.51 16.23
C LYS A 186 -0.76 9.14 15.07
N SER A 187 -0.31 8.36 14.10
CA SER A 187 0.59 8.82 13.03
C SER A 187 -0.09 9.68 11.95
N CYS A 188 -1.26 10.25 12.21
CA CYS A 188 -2.03 11.04 11.22
C CYS A 188 -2.21 10.29 9.89
N ALA A 189 -2.35 8.96 9.96
CA ALA A 189 -2.63 8.16 8.80
C ALA A 189 -4.02 8.56 8.27
N PRO A 190 -4.11 9.13 7.07
CA PRO A 190 -5.36 9.68 6.58
C PRO A 190 -6.48 8.63 6.45
N GLU A 191 -6.11 7.37 6.25
CA GLU A 191 -7.05 6.25 6.25
C GLU A 191 -7.68 6.00 7.62
N ASP A 192 -7.02 6.39 8.71
CA ASP A 192 -7.57 6.25 10.06
C ASP A 192 -8.70 7.25 10.33
N GLU A 193 -8.61 8.45 9.77
CA GLU A 193 -9.68 9.45 9.83
C GLU A 193 -10.97 8.95 9.13
N GLU A 194 -10.83 8.24 8.01
CA GLU A 194 -11.95 7.63 7.30
C GLU A 194 -12.57 6.50 8.13
N LYS A 195 -11.76 5.60 8.72
CA LYS A 195 -12.22 4.54 9.63
C LYS A 195 -12.98 5.13 10.82
N PHE A 196 -12.41 6.15 11.47
CA PHE A 196 -13.05 6.83 12.59
C PHE A 196 -14.35 7.55 12.21
N SER A 197 -14.40 8.12 11.01
CA SER A 197 -15.63 8.74 10.50
C SER A 197 -16.74 7.71 10.28
N GLY A 198 -16.41 6.53 9.73
CA GLY A 198 -17.34 5.42 9.61
C GLY A 198 -17.82 4.89 10.96
N PHE A 199 -16.90 4.74 11.93
CA PHE A 199 -17.23 4.37 13.31
C PHE A 199 -18.21 5.35 13.95
N LYS A 200 -17.96 6.65 13.87
CA LYS A 200 -18.87 7.70 14.39
C LYS A 200 -20.23 7.67 13.71
N GLN A 201 -20.26 7.42 12.40
CA GLN A 201 -21.50 7.34 11.66
C GLN A 201 -22.39 6.20 12.17
N ALA A 202 -21.83 5.01 12.37
CA ALA A 202 -22.57 3.85 12.88
C ALA A 202 -23.15 4.10 14.28
N LEU A 203 -22.36 4.69 15.20
CA LEU A 203 -22.85 5.07 16.52
C LEU A 203 -24.01 6.06 16.43
N LYS A 204 -23.88 7.10 15.61
CA LYS A 204 -24.90 8.12 15.42
C LYS A 204 -26.22 7.54 14.88
N GLU A 205 -26.15 6.67 13.87
CA GLU A 205 -27.32 6.03 13.27
C GLU A 205 -28.04 5.10 14.25
N SER A 206 -27.30 4.49 15.18
CA SER A 206 -27.84 3.65 16.27
C SER A 206 -28.21 4.44 17.53
N SER A 207 -28.17 5.78 17.50
CA SER A 207 -28.42 6.67 18.63
C SER A 207 -27.55 6.40 19.85
N LEU A 208 -26.36 5.82 19.67
CA LEU A 208 -25.37 5.59 20.70
C LEU A 208 -24.48 6.81 20.91
N LYS A 209 -24.06 7.03 22.15
CA LYS A 209 -23.22 8.15 22.51
C LYS A 209 -21.75 7.83 22.18
N LEU A 210 -21.07 8.76 21.52
CA LEU A 210 -19.62 8.74 21.43
C LEU A 210 -19.05 9.17 22.79
N HIS A 211 -18.25 8.32 23.42
CA HIS A 211 -17.57 8.57 24.70
C HIS A 211 -16.14 9.05 24.44
N PRO A 212 -15.84 10.37 24.60
CA PRO A 212 -14.49 10.89 24.34
C PRO A 212 -13.40 10.22 25.17
N GLU A 213 -13.74 9.79 26.40
CA GLU A 213 -12.87 9.07 27.32
C GLU A 213 -12.41 7.71 26.77
N TYR A 214 -13.18 7.10 25.86
CA TYR A 214 -12.86 5.81 25.23
C TYR A 214 -12.18 5.98 23.86
N ILE A 215 -11.89 7.21 23.46
CA ILE A 215 -11.15 7.48 22.21
C ILE A 215 -9.69 7.71 22.56
N ILE A 216 -8.83 6.78 22.19
CA ILE A 216 -7.41 6.83 22.54
C ILE A 216 -6.56 6.81 21.27
N GLU A 217 -5.67 7.77 21.16
CA GLU A 217 -4.64 7.78 20.13
C GLU A 217 -3.44 6.92 20.56
N ALA A 218 -3.01 6.01 19.70
CA ALA A 218 -1.89 5.13 19.93
C ALA A 218 -0.97 5.07 18.70
N GLU A 219 0.29 4.74 18.89
CA GLU A 219 1.18 4.37 17.78
C GLU A 219 0.72 3.05 17.17
N LYS A 220 0.86 2.89 15.84
CA LYS A 220 0.63 1.61 15.12
C LYS A 220 1.72 0.60 15.47
N SER A 221 1.73 0.15 16.72
CA SER A 221 2.76 -0.73 17.26
C SER A 221 2.22 -1.55 18.46
N ILE A 222 2.92 -2.62 18.80
CA ILE A 222 2.65 -3.41 20.01
C ILE A 222 2.72 -2.52 21.25
N ARG A 223 3.71 -1.64 21.34
CA ARG A 223 3.87 -0.71 22.46
C ARG A 223 2.70 0.26 22.54
N GLY A 224 2.29 0.83 21.40
CA GLY A 224 1.16 1.77 21.35
C GLY A 224 -0.14 1.12 21.81
N GLY A 225 -0.45 -0.08 21.30
CA GLY A 225 -1.63 -0.85 21.70
C GLY A 225 -1.62 -1.19 23.19
N THR A 226 -0.48 -1.61 23.75
CA THR A 226 -0.33 -1.89 25.18
C THR A 226 -0.60 -0.64 26.06
N LEU A 227 -0.04 0.51 25.67
CA LEU A 227 -0.25 1.76 26.42
C LEU A 227 -1.71 2.25 26.33
N ALA A 228 -2.34 2.09 25.16
CA ALA A 228 -3.74 2.42 24.96
C ALA A 228 -4.65 1.54 25.83
N ALA A 229 -4.43 0.23 25.86
CA ALA A 229 -5.17 -0.69 26.72
C ALA A 229 -5.02 -0.34 28.20
N LYS A 230 -3.78 -0.04 28.63
CA LYS A 230 -3.51 0.40 30.00
C LYS A 230 -4.30 1.66 30.36
N LYS A 231 -4.30 2.66 29.47
CA LYS A 231 -5.04 3.92 29.70
C LYS A 231 -6.54 3.65 29.79
N MET A 232 -7.08 2.81 28.92
CA MET A 232 -8.51 2.50 28.86
C MET A 232 -9.00 1.75 30.11
N LEU A 233 -8.18 0.87 30.69
CA LEU A 233 -8.50 0.17 31.95
C LEU A 233 -8.38 1.02 33.24
N LEU A 234 -7.78 2.22 33.14
CA LEU A 234 -7.72 3.14 34.29
C LEU A 234 -9.04 3.91 34.50
N GLU A 235 -9.89 3.96 33.50
CA GLU A 235 -11.21 4.57 33.59
C GLU A 235 -12.11 3.72 34.50
N THR A 236 -12.90 4.41 35.35
CA THR A 236 -13.79 3.76 36.31
C THR A 236 -14.93 2.98 35.65
N ASP A 237 -15.31 3.37 34.43
CA ASP A 237 -16.32 2.71 33.60
C ASP A 237 -15.66 2.31 32.28
N SER A 238 -15.24 1.07 32.20
CA SER A 238 -14.56 0.54 31.03
C SER A 238 -15.53 0.33 29.85
N PRO A 239 -15.06 0.45 28.57
CA PRO A 239 -15.88 0.09 27.41
C PRO A 239 -16.19 -1.41 27.41
N GLU A 240 -17.33 -1.79 26.83
CA GLU A 240 -17.74 -3.19 26.63
C GLU A 240 -17.08 -3.82 25.40
N ALA A 241 -16.76 -2.97 24.44
CA ALA A 241 -16.07 -3.39 23.20
C ALA A 241 -15.10 -2.31 22.75
N ILE A 242 -14.04 -2.71 22.05
CA ILE A 242 -13.03 -1.81 21.50
C ILE A 242 -12.82 -2.12 20.03
N PHE A 243 -13.00 -1.12 19.18
CA PHE A 243 -12.52 -1.17 17.81
C PHE A 243 -11.13 -0.54 17.74
N VAL A 244 -10.14 -1.32 17.30
CA VAL A 244 -8.74 -0.90 17.16
C VAL A 244 -8.42 -0.77 15.68
N SER A 245 -7.95 0.40 15.26
CA SER A 245 -7.78 0.75 13.84
C SER A 245 -6.70 -0.04 13.08
N CYS A 246 -5.93 -0.90 13.79
CA CYS A 246 -4.96 -1.82 13.16
C CYS A 246 -4.73 -3.07 14.01
N ASP A 247 -4.51 -4.20 13.37
CA ASP A 247 -4.32 -5.49 14.04
C ASP A 247 -3.08 -5.57 14.94
N PRO A 248 -1.90 -5.00 14.59
CA PRO A 248 -0.76 -5.03 15.50
C PRO A 248 -1.06 -4.41 16.88
N ALA A 249 -1.80 -3.30 16.91
CA ALA A 249 -2.23 -2.69 18.17
C ALA A 249 -3.35 -3.52 18.83
N ALA A 250 -4.31 -4.07 18.06
CA ALA A 250 -5.38 -4.92 18.58
C ALA A 250 -4.85 -6.18 19.25
N LEU A 251 -3.85 -6.83 18.67
CA LEU A 251 -3.16 -8.00 19.27
C LEU A 251 -2.47 -7.63 20.58
N ALA A 252 -1.88 -6.43 20.66
CA ALA A 252 -1.27 -5.94 21.91
C ALA A 252 -2.32 -5.62 22.97
N VAL A 253 -3.46 -5.03 22.58
CA VAL A 253 -4.62 -4.81 23.48
C VAL A 253 -5.11 -6.15 24.03
N LEU A 254 -5.35 -7.13 23.16
CA LEU A 254 -5.78 -8.48 23.53
C LEU A 254 -4.82 -9.10 24.57
N LYS A 255 -3.51 -9.07 24.26
CA LYS A 255 -2.48 -9.62 25.16
C LYS A 255 -2.41 -8.91 26.50
N TYR A 256 -2.58 -7.58 26.51
CA TYR A 256 -2.57 -6.79 27.75
C TYR A 256 -3.79 -7.11 28.62
N LEU A 257 -4.98 -7.20 28.04
CA LEU A 257 -6.22 -7.56 28.74
C LEU A 257 -6.13 -8.95 29.36
N ASP A 258 -5.72 -9.95 28.58
CA ASP A 258 -5.49 -11.32 29.07
C ASP A 258 -4.50 -11.36 30.24
N SER A 259 -3.38 -10.63 30.15
CA SER A 259 -2.38 -10.53 31.23
C SER A 259 -2.89 -9.82 32.50
N ASN A 260 -4.02 -9.13 32.42
CA ASN A 260 -4.70 -8.47 33.56
C ASN A 260 -6.00 -9.18 33.96
N ASN A 261 -6.13 -10.49 33.64
CA ASN A 261 -7.26 -11.35 33.98
C ASN A 261 -8.61 -10.82 33.44
N LYS A 262 -8.59 -10.16 32.28
CA LYS A 262 -9.81 -9.78 31.56
C LYS A 262 -10.10 -10.82 30.50
N HIS A 263 -11.28 -11.42 30.56
CA HIS A 263 -11.73 -12.41 29.59
C HIS A 263 -12.26 -11.73 28.34
N ILE A 264 -11.81 -12.19 27.19
CA ILE A 264 -12.21 -11.69 25.86
C ILE A 264 -13.02 -12.83 25.20
N PRO A 265 -14.26 -12.59 24.80
CA PRO A 265 -14.96 -11.28 24.74
C PRO A 265 -15.80 -10.94 26.00
N ASP A 266 -15.86 -11.79 27.00
CA ASP A 266 -16.86 -11.71 28.09
C ASP A 266 -16.79 -10.42 28.91
N ASP A 267 -15.57 -9.93 29.21
CA ASP A 267 -15.39 -8.66 29.91
C ASP A 267 -15.27 -7.49 28.92
N ILE A 268 -14.52 -7.67 27.82
CA ILE A 268 -14.28 -6.66 26.78
C ILE A 268 -14.12 -7.34 25.43
N ALA A 269 -14.97 -7.02 24.48
CA ALA A 269 -14.83 -7.48 23.09
C ALA A 269 -13.78 -6.66 22.32
N ILE A 270 -13.08 -7.28 21.36
CA ILE A 270 -12.07 -6.61 20.54
C ILE A 270 -12.33 -6.91 19.06
N LEU A 271 -12.24 -5.86 18.24
CA LEU A 271 -12.26 -5.96 16.79
C LEU A 271 -11.11 -5.13 16.21
N GLY A 272 -10.33 -5.72 15.30
CA GLY A 272 -9.18 -5.12 14.66
C GLY A 272 -9.46 -4.63 13.23
N PHE A 273 -8.37 -4.28 12.52
CA PHE A 273 -8.38 -3.90 11.11
C PHE A 273 -7.06 -4.35 10.48
N ASP A 274 -7.07 -4.86 9.25
CA ASP A 274 -6.01 -5.27 8.32
C ASP A 274 -6.01 -6.76 7.96
N ASP A 275 -6.52 -7.65 8.83
CA ASP A 275 -6.53 -9.11 8.68
C ASP A 275 -5.13 -9.69 8.44
N VAL A 276 -4.22 -9.39 9.39
CA VAL A 276 -2.88 -9.98 9.37
C VAL A 276 -2.91 -11.44 9.84
N GLU A 277 -2.00 -12.27 9.34
CA GLU A 277 -1.97 -13.72 9.62
C GLU A 277 -1.96 -14.07 11.12
N MET A 278 -1.37 -13.21 11.94
CA MET A 278 -1.30 -13.43 13.40
C MET A 278 -2.66 -13.38 14.09
N THR A 279 -3.68 -12.79 13.48
CA THR A 279 -5.05 -12.73 14.04
C THR A 279 -5.68 -14.11 14.20
N GLU A 280 -5.23 -15.09 13.42
CA GLU A 280 -5.68 -16.49 13.48
C GLU A 280 -4.88 -17.34 14.48
N LEU A 281 -3.69 -16.89 14.90
CA LEU A 281 -2.77 -17.65 15.73
C LEU A 281 -2.87 -17.31 17.22
N VAL A 282 -3.62 -16.28 17.58
CA VAL A 282 -3.85 -15.89 18.98
C VAL A 282 -5.10 -16.57 19.55
N SER A 283 -5.20 -16.61 20.87
CA SER A 283 -6.41 -17.09 21.57
C SER A 283 -6.88 -16.02 22.56
N PRO A 284 -8.15 -15.56 22.42
CA PRO A 284 -9.10 -15.84 21.35
C PRO A 284 -8.64 -15.29 20.01
N ARG A 285 -9.05 -15.92 18.87
CA ARG A 285 -8.75 -15.46 17.52
C ARG A 285 -9.40 -14.10 17.27
N LEU A 286 -8.62 -13.16 16.72
CA LEU A 286 -9.04 -11.76 16.57
C LEU A 286 -9.99 -11.58 15.38
N SER A 287 -11.20 -11.08 15.63
CA SER A 287 -12.13 -10.55 14.63
C SER A 287 -11.57 -9.25 14.07
N THR A 288 -11.69 -9.03 12.76
CA THR A 288 -11.04 -7.89 12.11
C THR A 288 -11.75 -7.48 10.82
N ILE A 289 -11.43 -6.30 10.31
CA ILE A 289 -11.83 -5.86 8.97
C ILE A 289 -10.67 -6.15 8.01
N SER A 290 -10.95 -6.96 6.99
CA SER A 290 -10.01 -7.27 5.90
C SER A 290 -10.19 -6.33 4.73
N PHE A 291 -9.09 -6.01 4.03
CA PHE A 291 -9.14 -5.38 2.71
C PHE A 291 -8.19 -6.10 1.74
N PRO A 292 -8.49 -6.07 0.43
CA PRO A 292 -7.77 -6.88 -0.54
C PRO A 292 -6.44 -6.22 -0.96
N ALA A 293 -5.47 -6.12 -0.04
CA ALA A 293 -4.19 -5.43 -0.20
C ALA A 293 -3.40 -5.87 -1.45
N TYR A 294 -3.30 -7.19 -1.68
CA TYR A 294 -2.62 -7.72 -2.87
C TYR A 294 -3.33 -7.29 -4.18
N LYS A 295 -4.67 -7.33 -4.20
CA LYS A 295 -5.47 -6.89 -5.36
C LYS A 295 -5.34 -5.37 -5.59
N LEU A 296 -5.24 -4.58 -4.51
CA LEU A 296 -4.93 -3.15 -4.59
C LEU A 296 -3.63 -2.93 -5.37
N GLY A 297 -2.57 -3.65 -5.03
CA GLY A 297 -1.28 -3.59 -5.73
C GLY A 297 -1.38 -3.99 -7.20
N LEU A 298 -2.04 -5.13 -7.49
CA LEU A 298 -2.23 -5.61 -8.87
C LEU A 298 -2.93 -4.57 -9.75
N LEU A 299 -4.03 -3.99 -9.25
CA LEU A 299 -4.82 -3.04 -10.03
C LEU A 299 -4.08 -1.71 -10.20
N SER A 300 -3.41 -1.22 -9.15
CA SER A 300 -2.60 0.00 -9.25
C SER A 300 -1.49 -0.14 -10.30
N ALA A 301 -0.79 -1.28 -10.33
CA ALA A 301 0.22 -1.53 -11.35
C ALA A 301 -0.39 -1.63 -12.76
N ARG A 302 -1.55 -2.28 -12.93
CA ARG A 302 -2.23 -2.33 -14.23
C ARG A 302 -2.57 -0.94 -14.75
N LEU A 303 -3.23 -0.11 -13.92
CA LEU A 303 -3.55 1.27 -14.30
C LEU A 303 -2.31 2.08 -14.67
N LEU A 304 -1.21 1.92 -13.91
CA LEU A 304 0.04 2.60 -14.21
C LEU A 304 0.62 2.17 -15.57
N PHE A 305 0.66 0.88 -15.86
CA PHE A 305 1.20 0.39 -17.13
C PHE A 305 0.29 0.68 -18.33
N ASP A 306 -1.03 0.70 -18.14
CA ASP A 306 -1.97 1.11 -19.18
C ASP A 306 -1.75 2.58 -19.55
N ASP A 307 -1.45 3.45 -18.59
CA ASP A 307 -1.09 4.86 -18.77
C ASP A 307 0.31 5.02 -19.44
N ILE A 308 1.32 4.26 -19.01
CA ILE A 308 2.66 4.26 -19.62
C ILE A 308 2.65 3.80 -21.08
N ASP A 309 1.83 2.82 -21.41
CA ASP A 309 1.78 2.20 -22.73
C ASP A 309 0.88 2.95 -23.73
N ASN A 310 -0.05 3.78 -23.26
CA ASN A 310 -1.02 4.49 -24.09
C ASN A 310 -1.15 5.97 -23.70
N GLN A 311 -0.66 6.87 -24.56
CA GLN A 311 -0.71 8.32 -24.31
C GLN A 311 -2.14 8.91 -24.30
N ASP A 312 -3.12 8.24 -24.90
CA ASP A 312 -4.53 8.66 -24.94
C ASP A 312 -5.37 7.93 -23.87
N TYR A 313 -4.72 7.38 -22.82
CA TYR A 313 -5.39 6.64 -21.77
C TYR A 313 -6.26 7.53 -20.89
N GLU A 314 -7.54 7.19 -20.79
CA GLU A 314 -8.45 7.86 -19.87
C GLU A 314 -8.24 7.37 -18.44
N SER A 315 -8.08 8.30 -17.49
CA SER A 315 -7.89 7.97 -16.08
C SER A 315 -9.08 7.21 -15.49
N GLN A 316 -8.80 6.27 -14.61
CA GLN A 316 -9.80 5.42 -13.97
C GLN A 316 -9.68 5.43 -12.44
N GLU A 317 -10.83 5.42 -11.78
CA GLU A 317 -10.94 5.22 -10.34
C GLU A 317 -11.60 3.87 -10.06
N ILE A 318 -10.93 3.02 -9.27
CA ILE A 318 -11.42 1.71 -8.87
C ILE A 318 -11.63 1.70 -7.35
N PHE A 319 -12.80 1.24 -6.91
CA PHE A 319 -13.12 1.12 -5.48
C PHE A 319 -13.10 -0.34 -5.04
N LEU A 320 -12.30 -0.65 -4.03
CA LEU A 320 -12.22 -1.96 -3.41
C LEU A 320 -12.92 -1.95 -2.04
N GLN A 321 -13.80 -2.93 -1.84
CA GLN A 321 -14.58 -3.06 -0.61
C GLN A 321 -13.79 -3.77 0.48
N THR A 322 -14.03 -3.34 1.72
CA THR A 322 -13.63 -4.04 2.93
C THR A 322 -14.57 -5.21 3.25
N LYS A 323 -14.12 -6.16 4.06
CA LYS A 323 -14.88 -7.31 4.51
C LYS A 323 -14.67 -7.54 6.01
N LEU A 324 -15.75 -7.67 6.77
CA LEU A 324 -15.70 -8.11 8.15
C LEU A 324 -15.37 -9.61 8.22
N ILE A 325 -14.37 -9.96 9.00
CA ILE A 325 -13.95 -11.33 9.32
C ILE A 325 -14.24 -11.56 10.80
N ILE A 326 -15.29 -12.35 11.05
CA ILE A 326 -15.74 -12.65 12.41
C ILE A 326 -14.96 -13.86 12.91
N ARG A 327 -14.38 -13.74 14.11
CA ARG A 327 -13.70 -14.78 14.84
C ARG A 327 -14.21 -14.81 16.30
N GLU A 328 -13.35 -15.05 17.28
CA GLU A 328 -13.76 -15.29 18.68
C GLU A 328 -13.81 -14.01 19.53
N SER A 329 -12.96 -13.00 19.20
CA SER A 329 -12.70 -11.87 20.09
C SER A 329 -13.83 -10.84 20.21
N CYS A 330 -14.90 -10.95 19.46
CA CYS A 330 -16.04 -10.02 19.49
C CYS A 330 -17.34 -10.64 20.04
N GLY A 331 -17.32 -11.88 20.54
CA GLY A 331 -18.49 -12.48 21.19
C GLY A 331 -19.49 -13.15 20.25
N HIS A 332 -19.15 -13.34 18.99
CA HIS A 332 -19.96 -14.21 18.15
C HIS A 332 -19.68 -15.66 18.53
N GLY A 333 -20.73 -16.35 19.05
CA GLY A 333 -20.60 -17.73 19.52
C GLY A 333 -19.91 -18.60 18.47
N SER A 334 -19.04 -19.45 18.94
CA SER A 334 -18.36 -20.50 18.16
C SER A 334 -19.38 -21.36 17.44
N THR A 335 -19.80 -20.97 16.26
CA THR A 335 -20.24 -21.95 15.26
C THR A 335 -18.97 -22.58 14.74
N ALA A 336 -18.60 -23.70 15.40
CA ALA A 336 -17.60 -24.63 14.88
C ALA A 336 -17.95 -24.95 13.43
N TYR A 337 -16.98 -24.71 12.55
CA TYR A 337 -16.90 -25.36 11.26
C TYR A 337 -15.87 -26.48 11.33
#